data_e3e9bdcf1afae515ed61b40f7629965c
#
_entry.id   e3e9bdcf1afae515ed61b40f7629965c
#
_cell.length_a   1.000
_cell.length_b   1.000
_cell.length_c   1.000
_cell.angle_alpha   90.00
_cell.angle_beta   90.00
_cell.angle_gamma   90.00
#
_symmetry.space_group_name_H-M   'P 1'
#
loop_
_entity.id
_entity.type
_entity.pdbx_description
1 polymer ?
#
loop_
_entity_poly.entity_id
_entity_poly.type
_entity_poly.pdbx_seq_one_letter_code
_entity_poly.pdbx_strand_id
1 'polypeptide(L)'
;SAAKLASWFKAQGRNPLLVGADLQRPAAVEQLRVLGAQIGVPVFSIAGDPVATAAAGLAEAQRLGRDVLIVDTAGRLAIDAEMMQQVADISKVVSPHYTFLVVDAMTGQDAVTVAKAFDETLSISGVILSKLDGDARGGAALSMRYVTGKPIKFAGTGEKLDAIETFHPRRVAERI
;
A
#
# COMPACT_ATOMS: atom_id res chain seq x y z
N SER A 1 4.16 4.72 0.99
CA SER A 1 3.40 3.95 1.98
C SER A 1 3.92 2.52 2.19
N ALA A 2 4.49 1.90 1.17
CA ALA A 2 5.06 0.55 1.34
C ALA A 2 6.19 0.54 2.38
N ALA A 3 7.11 1.49 2.31
CA ALA A 3 8.20 1.61 3.28
C ALA A 3 7.68 1.91 4.69
N LYS A 4 6.66 2.73 4.82
CA LYS A 4 6.01 3.01 6.12
C LYS A 4 5.38 1.76 6.72
N LEU A 5 4.72 0.96 5.89
CA LEU A 5 4.12 -0.29 6.33
C LEU A 5 5.20 -1.29 6.76
N ALA A 6 6.30 -1.38 6.02
CA ALA A 6 7.44 -2.21 6.39
C ALA A 6 8.05 -1.78 7.73
N SER A 7 8.18 -0.48 7.96
CA SER A 7 8.65 0.08 9.23
C SER A 7 7.73 -0.32 10.38
N TRP A 8 6.42 -0.25 10.17
CA TRP A 8 5.44 -0.66 11.16
C TRP A 8 5.57 -2.15 11.52
N PHE A 9 5.68 -3.04 10.52
CA PHE A 9 5.87 -4.48 10.77
C PHE A 9 7.18 -4.76 11.49
N LYS A 10 8.24 -4.06 11.14
CA LYS A 10 9.54 -4.22 11.80
C LYS A 10 9.46 -3.83 13.28
N ALA A 11 8.73 -2.77 13.61
CA ALA A 11 8.48 -2.36 14.98
C ALA A 11 7.68 -3.41 15.77
N GLN A 12 6.90 -4.26 15.08
CA GLN A 12 6.17 -5.38 15.68
C GLN A 12 7.02 -6.66 15.82
N GLY A 13 8.31 -6.59 15.52
CA GLY A 13 9.21 -7.74 15.59
C GLY A 13 9.20 -8.65 14.37
N ARG A 14 8.65 -8.18 13.23
CA ARG A 14 8.61 -8.94 11.99
C ARG A 14 9.81 -8.63 11.10
N ASN A 15 10.04 -9.49 10.13
CA ASN A 15 11.13 -9.37 9.16
C ASN A 15 10.59 -9.18 7.76
N PRO A 16 10.21 -7.96 7.35
CA PRO A 16 9.63 -7.72 6.04
C PRO A 16 10.67 -7.71 4.92
N LEU A 17 10.23 -8.10 3.72
CA LEU A 17 10.90 -7.85 2.45
C LEU A 17 10.02 -6.96 1.60
N LEU A 18 10.60 -5.91 1.03
CA LEU A 18 9.93 -5.03 0.08
C LEU A 18 10.23 -5.49 -1.35
N VAL A 19 9.21 -5.52 -2.19
CA VAL A 19 9.34 -5.81 -3.62
C VAL A 19 8.90 -4.59 -4.41
N GLY A 20 9.80 -4.02 -5.20
CA GLY A 20 9.50 -2.90 -6.09
C GLY A 20 9.00 -3.42 -7.44
N ALA A 21 7.70 -3.38 -7.65
CA ALA A 21 7.05 -3.81 -8.88
C ALA A 21 6.50 -2.65 -9.73
N ASP A 22 6.77 -1.40 -9.35
CA ASP A 22 6.46 -0.21 -10.15
C ASP A 22 7.60 0.05 -11.15
N LEU A 23 7.69 -0.80 -12.17
CA LEU A 23 8.83 -0.81 -13.10
C LEU A 23 8.72 0.23 -14.21
N GLN A 24 7.57 0.85 -14.40
CA GLN A 24 7.40 1.96 -15.33
C GLN A 24 7.96 3.28 -14.79
N ARG A 25 8.26 3.32 -13.51
CA ARG A 25 8.83 4.47 -12.81
C ARG A 25 10.12 4.07 -12.10
N PRO A 26 11.26 4.03 -12.81
CA PRO A 26 12.53 3.59 -12.19
C PRO A 26 12.90 4.39 -10.94
N ALA A 27 12.57 5.67 -10.89
CA ALA A 27 12.80 6.51 -9.72
C ALA A 27 12.01 6.01 -8.49
N ALA A 28 10.84 5.41 -8.68
CA ALA A 28 10.05 4.87 -7.58
C ALA A 28 10.75 3.68 -6.92
N VAL A 29 11.37 2.80 -7.71
CA VAL A 29 12.13 1.65 -7.20
C VAL A 29 13.38 2.15 -6.45
N GLU A 30 14.10 3.11 -7.00
CA GLU A 30 15.28 3.70 -6.34
C GLU A 30 14.90 4.37 -5.02
N GLN A 31 13.81 5.11 -5.01
CA GLN A 31 13.32 5.72 -3.77
C GLN A 31 12.96 4.66 -2.74
N LEU A 32 12.31 3.57 -3.16
CA LEU A 32 11.97 2.47 -2.26
C LEU A 32 13.24 1.83 -1.67
N ARG A 33 14.30 1.67 -2.46
CA ARG A 33 15.59 1.16 -1.99
C ARG A 33 16.22 2.07 -0.94
N VAL A 34 16.18 3.40 -1.18
CA VAL A 34 16.71 4.39 -0.23
C VAL A 34 15.93 4.32 1.09
N LEU A 35 14.61 4.30 1.02
CA LEU A 35 13.76 4.24 2.21
C LEU A 35 13.93 2.90 2.96
N GLY A 36 14.04 1.80 2.23
CA GLY A 36 14.30 0.48 2.80
C GLY A 36 15.63 0.43 3.56
N ALA A 37 16.68 1.02 2.97
CA ALA A 37 17.99 1.10 3.62
C ALA A 37 17.92 1.90 4.94
N GLN A 38 17.14 2.97 4.98
CA GLN A 38 16.99 3.79 6.19
C GLN A 38 16.37 3.01 7.36
N ILE A 39 15.50 2.05 7.07
CA ILE A 39 14.82 1.24 8.10
C ILE A 39 15.41 -0.17 8.24
N GLY A 40 16.47 -0.50 7.48
CA GLY A 40 17.08 -1.82 7.52
C GLY A 40 16.22 -2.93 6.93
N VAL A 41 15.41 -2.62 5.92
CA VAL A 41 14.56 -3.59 5.22
C VAL A 41 15.10 -3.76 3.80
N PRO A 42 15.39 -5.00 3.37
CA PRO A 42 15.86 -5.24 2.01
C PRO A 42 14.75 -5.00 0.98
N VAL A 43 15.16 -4.54 -0.20
CA VAL A 43 14.27 -4.30 -1.33
C VAL A 43 14.71 -5.18 -2.49
N PHE A 44 13.78 -5.97 -3.01
CA PHE A 44 13.98 -6.81 -4.19
C PHE A 44 13.28 -6.17 -5.39
N SER A 45 13.98 -6.05 -6.49
CA SER A 45 13.38 -5.65 -7.77
C SER A 45 14.27 -6.11 -8.90
N ILE A 46 13.66 -6.55 -9.99
CA ILE A 46 14.33 -6.90 -11.24
C ILE A 46 13.70 -6.13 -12.39
N ALA A 47 14.48 -5.84 -13.43
CA ALA A 47 13.96 -5.17 -14.61
C ALA A 47 13.06 -6.10 -15.42
N GLY A 48 12.06 -5.54 -16.09
CA GLY A 48 11.20 -6.27 -17.01
C GLY A 48 9.73 -6.30 -16.59
N ASP A 49 9.18 -7.48 -16.37
CA ASP A 49 7.77 -7.67 -16.09
C ASP A 49 7.45 -7.54 -14.58
N PRO A 50 6.50 -6.66 -14.19
CA PRO A 50 6.08 -6.53 -12.80
C PRO A 50 5.55 -7.84 -12.17
N VAL A 51 4.84 -8.64 -12.93
CA VAL A 51 4.30 -9.92 -12.45
C VAL A 51 5.43 -10.90 -12.15
N ALA A 52 6.42 -10.99 -13.05
CA ALA A 52 7.60 -11.83 -12.84
C ALA A 52 8.42 -11.35 -11.64
N THR A 53 8.55 -10.02 -11.47
CA THR A 53 9.22 -9.43 -10.32
C THR A 53 8.53 -9.81 -9.00
N ALA A 54 7.21 -9.75 -8.96
CA ALA A 54 6.45 -10.12 -7.77
C ALA A 54 6.62 -11.61 -7.43
N ALA A 55 6.55 -12.48 -8.43
CA ALA A 55 6.74 -13.93 -8.25
C ALA A 55 8.16 -14.24 -7.74
N ALA A 56 9.17 -13.63 -8.35
CA ALA A 56 10.56 -13.80 -7.94
C ALA A 56 10.81 -13.23 -6.53
N GLY A 57 10.16 -12.13 -6.19
CA GLY A 57 10.21 -11.53 -4.85
C GLY A 57 9.65 -12.45 -3.78
N LEU A 58 8.57 -13.15 -4.08
CA LEU A 58 7.99 -14.14 -3.17
C LEU A 58 9.00 -15.29 -2.92
N ALA A 59 9.63 -15.80 -3.97
CA ALA A 59 10.66 -16.82 -3.83
C ALA A 59 11.86 -16.32 -3.01
N GLU A 60 12.26 -15.08 -3.22
CA GLU A 60 13.35 -14.46 -2.45
C GLU A 60 13.01 -14.32 -0.97
N ALA A 61 11.79 -13.93 -0.65
CA ALA A 61 11.33 -13.84 0.73
C ALA A 61 11.38 -15.21 1.41
N GLN A 62 10.97 -16.26 0.73
CA GLN A 62 11.04 -17.64 1.23
C GLN A 62 12.49 -18.08 1.44
N ARG A 63 13.36 -17.77 0.48
CA ARG A 63 14.79 -18.09 0.56
C ARG A 63 15.48 -17.42 1.74
N LEU A 64 15.13 -16.15 2.02
CA LEU A 64 15.71 -15.37 3.11
C LEU A 64 15.03 -15.62 4.46
N GLY A 65 13.96 -16.41 4.51
CA GLY A 65 13.21 -16.63 5.75
C GLY A 65 12.45 -15.40 6.23
N ARG A 66 12.05 -14.51 5.32
CA ARG A 66 11.24 -13.35 5.66
C ARG A 66 9.80 -13.75 5.94
N ASP A 67 9.20 -13.18 6.98
CA ASP A 67 7.85 -13.53 7.40
C ASP A 67 6.77 -12.60 6.88
N VAL A 68 7.15 -11.46 6.30
CA VAL A 68 6.23 -10.50 5.66
C VAL A 68 6.79 -10.11 4.31
N LEU A 69 5.94 -10.15 3.29
CA LEU A 69 6.25 -9.70 1.94
C LEU A 69 5.31 -8.53 1.60
N ILE A 70 5.89 -7.40 1.20
CA ILE A 70 5.15 -6.23 0.77
C ILE A 70 5.50 -5.94 -0.68
N VAL A 71 4.53 -6.11 -1.57
CA VAL A 71 4.69 -5.84 -3.00
C VAL A 71 4.14 -4.45 -3.30
N ASP A 72 5.03 -3.54 -3.70
CA ASP A 72 4.67 -2.18 -4.09
C ASP A 72 4.43 -2.14 -5.58
N THR A 73 3.17 -1.90 -5.97
CA THR A 73 2.74 -1.90 -7.36
C THR A 73 2.59 -0.47 -7.90
N ALA A 74 2.46 -0.35 -9.22
CA ALA A 74 2.26 0.93 -9.88
C ALA A 74 0.99 1.61 -9.37
N GLY A 75 1.11 2.91 -9.06
CA GLY A 75 0.00 3.78 -8.73
C GLY A 75 -0.15 4.87 -9.78
N ARG A 76 -1.37 5.11 -10.24
CA ARG A 76 -1.67 6.18 -11.20
C ARG A 76 -2.86 6.99 -10.71
N LEU A 77 -2.93 8.25 -11.16
CA LEU A 77 -4.07 9.13 -10.88
C LEU A 77 -5.34 8.65 -11.59
N ALA A 78 -5.16 8.05 -12.78
CA ALA A 78 -6.28 7.48 -13.54
C ALA A 78 -6.21 5.95 -13.47
N ILE A 79 -7.33 5.32 -13.22
CA ILE A 79 -7.49 3.87 -13.26
C ILE A 79 -7.72 3.48 -14.71
N ASP A 80 -6.83 2.65 -15.27
CA ASP A 80 -7.00 2.07 -16.58
C ASP A 80 -7.06 0.53 -16.51
N ALA A 81 -7.58 -0.08 -17.58
CA ALA A 81 -7.76 -1.52 -17.63
C ALA A 81 -6.42 -2.28 -17.57
N GLU A 82 -5.38 -1.72 -18.18
CA GLU A 82 -4.04 -2.33 -18.17
C GLU A 82 -3.46 -2.40 -16.76
N MET A 83 -3.55 -1.32 -16.00
CA MET A 83 -3.07 -1.28 -14.61
C MET A 83 -3.87 -2.27 -13.74
N MET A 84 -5.19 -2.31 -13.90
CA MET A 84 -6.03 -3.23 -13.15
C MET A 84 -5.70 -4.68 -13.46
N GLN A 85 -5.46 -5.01 -14.73
CA GLN A 85 -5.07 -6.36 -15.13
C GLN A 85 -3.71 -6.75 -14.55
N GLN A 86 -2.75 -5.83 -14.56
CA GLN A 86 -1.43 -6.06 -13.99
C GLN A 86 -1.50 -6.36 -12.49
N VAL A 87 -2.26 -5.58 -11.74
CA VAL A 87 -2.43 -5.82 -10.30
C VAL A 87 -3.16 -7.14 -10.03
N ALA A 88 -4.17 -7.47 -10.84
CA ALA A 88 -4.86 -8.76 -10.74
C ALA A 88 -3.91 -9.94 -11.00
N ASP A 89 -3.03 -9.82 -11.99
CA ASP A 89 -2.05 -10.85 -12.32
C ASP A 89 -1.00 -11.02 -11.22
N ILE A 90 -0.54 -9.91 -10.63
CA ILE A 90 0.35 -9.95 -9.46
C ILE A 90 -0.33 -10.67 -8.30
N SER A 91 -1.59 -10.36 -8.04
CA SER A 91 -2.37 -11.00 -6.98
C SER A 91 -2.47 -12.50 -7.17
N LYS A 92 -2.61 -12.96 -8.41
CA LYS A 92 -2.67 -14.40 -8.72
C LYS A 92 -1.36 -15.13 -8.41
N VAL A 93 -0.21 -14.51 -8.70
CA VAL A 93 1.10 -15.17 -8.51
C VAL A 93 1.59 -15.13 -7.07
N VAL A 94 1.21 -14.14 -6.29
CA VAL A 94 1.66 -14.03 -4.90
C VAL A 94 0.62 -14.51 -3.88
N SER A 95 -0.65 -14.62 -4.28
CA SER A 95 -1.76 -15.02 -3.40
C SER A 95 -1.73 -14.27 -2.08
N PRO A 96 -1.89 -12.94 -2.09
CA PRO A 96 -1.69 -12.13 -0.89
C PRO A 96 -2.72 -12.44 0.19
N HIS A 97 -2.31 -12.38 1.44
CA HIS A 97 -3.23 -12.44 2.58
C HIS A 97 -4.08 -11.18 2.67
N TYR A 98 -3.49 -10.03 2.30
CA TYR A 98 -4.15 -8.74 2.33
C TYR A 98 -3.82 -7.95 1.07
N THR A 99 -4.83 -7.30 0.51
CA THR A 99 -4.68 -6.35 -0.60
C THR A 99 -5.18 -5.00 -0.11
N PHE A 100 -4.25 -4.04 0.00
CA PHE A 100 -4.58 -2.69 0.46
C PHE A 100 -4.50 -1.70 -0.69
N LEU A 101 -5.48 -0.82 -0.75
CA LEU A 101 -5.44 0.34 -1.62
C LEU A 101 -4.96 1.54 -0.82
N VAL A 102 -3.93 2.21 -1.34
CA VAL A 102 -3.43 3.45 -0.75
C VAL A 102 -4.07 4.62 -1.48
N VAL A 103 -4.76 5.45 -0.75
CA VAL A 103 -5.40 6.66 -1.29
C VAL A 103 -5.02 7.87 -0.45
N ASP A 104 -5.01 9.04 -1.10
CA ASP A 104 -4.70 10.31 -0.48
C ASP A 104 -5.96 10.90 0.15
N ALA A 105 -5.99 11.06 1.46
CA ALA A 105 -7.14 11.63 2.16
C ALA A 105 -7.45 13.06 1.71
N MET A 106 -6.46 13.79 1.21
CA MET A 106 -6.62 15.17 0.73
C MET A 106 -7.41 15.27 -0.57
N THR A 107 -7.55 14.18 -1.33
CA THR A 107 -8.32 14.18 -2.59
C THR A 107 -9.82 14.03 -2.38
N GLY A 108 -10.27 13.80 -1.14
CA GLY A 108 -11.69 13.78 -0.81
C GLY A 108 -12.50 12.74 -1.60
N GLN A 109 -13.50 13.20 -2.34
CA GLN A 109 -14.41 12.31 -3.09
C GLN A 109 -13.70 11.51 -4.19
N ASP A 110 -12.62 12.03 -4.78
CA ASP A 110 -11.86 11.29 -5.79
C ASP A 110 -11.23 10.03 -5.19
N ALA A 111 -10.76 10.08 -3.95
CA ALA A 111 -10.25 8.91 -3.25
C ALA A 111 -11.33 7.83 -3.09
N VAL A 112 -12.56 8.23 -2.76
CA VAL A 112 -13.70 7.33 -2.61
C VAL A 112 -14.04 6.66 -3.93
N THR A 113 -14.07 7.42 -5.01
CA THR A 113 -14.36 6.91 -6.37
C THR A 113 -13.33 5.87 -6.80
N VAL A 114 -12.05 6.16 -6.58
CA VAL A 114 -10.94 5.25 -6.89
C VAL A 114 -11.07 3.95 -6.07
N ALA A 115 -11.32 4.05 -4.78
CA ALA A 115 -11.45 2.89 -3.90
C ALA A 115 -12.61 1.98 -4.31
N LYS A 116 -13.75 2.56 -4.69
CA LYS A 116 -14.90 1.81 -5.15
C LYS A 116 -14.59 1.02 -6.42
N ALA A 117 -13.94 1.66 -7.40
CA ALA A 117 -13.56 1.01 -8.64
C ALA A 117 -12.57 -0.16 -8.42
N PHE A 118 -11.58 0.02 -7.56
CA PHE A 118 -10.64 -1.05 -7.21
C PHE A 118 -11.33 -2.21 -6.50
N ASP A 119 -12.23 -1.93 -5.57
CA ASP A 119 -12.94 -2.96 -4.82
C ASP A 119 -13.84 -3.80 -5.72
N GLU A 120 -14.50 -3.19 -6.70
CA GLU A 120 -15.33 -3.90 -7.67
C GLU A 120 -14.53 -4.88 -8.53
N THR A 121 -13.25 -4.59 -8.78
CA THR A 121 -12.40 -5.41 -9.65
C THR A 121 -11.53 -6.41 -8.87
N LEU A 122 -10.97 -6.01 -7.73
CA LEU A 122 -9.93 -6.75 -7.04
C LEU A 122 -10.31 -7.27 -5.64
N SER A 123 -11.46 -6.86 -5.12
CA SER A 123 -11.88 -7.23 -3.75
C SER A 123 -10.82 -6.89 -2.72
N ILE A 124 -10.59 -5.60 -2.50
CA ILE A 124 -9.57 -5.14 -1.54
C ILE A 124 -9.91 -5.54 -0.11
N SER A 125 -8.88 -5.81 0.70
CA SER A 125 -9.02 -6.16 2.11
C SER A 125 -9.27 -4.94 2.99
N GLY A 126 -8.77 -3.79 2.56
CA GLY A 126 -8.91 -2.54 3.29
C GLY A 126 -8.21 -1.39 2.59
N VAL A 127 -8.24 -0.25 3.21
CA VAL A 127 -7.69 1.00 2.68
C VAL A 127 -6.64 1.54 3.63
N ILE A 128 -5.56 2.08 3.05
CA ILE A 128 -4.57 2.88 3.77
C ILE A 128 -4.78 4.32 3.31
N LEU A 129 -5.16 5.19 4.25
CA LEU A 129 -5.30 6.62 3.97
C LEU A 129 -3.98 7.33 4.23
N SER A 130 -3.39 7.88 3.17
CA SER A 130 -2.23 8.76 3.31
C SER A 130 -2.68 10.19 3.56
N LYS A 131 -1.80 10.98 4.17
CA LYS A 131 -2.01 12.41 4.45
C LYS A 131 -3.28 12.72 5.28
N LEU A 132 -3.64 11.81 6.17
CA LEU A 132 -4.82 11.98 7.03
C LEU A 132 -4.68 13.18 7.98
N ASP A 133 -3.45 13.57 8.32
CA ASP A 133 -3.14 14.77 9.09
C ASP A 133 -3.69 16.05 8.44
N GLY A 134 -3.85 16.07 7.10
CA GLY A 134 -4.47 17.16 6.36
C GLY A 134 -6.00 17.10 6.28
N ASP A 135 -6.61 15.97 6.66
CA ASP A 135 -8.07 15.78 6.66
C ASP A 135 -8.62 16.12 8.06
N ALA A 136 -8.71 17.42 8.35
CA ALA A 136 -8.99 17.93 9.70
C ALA A 136 -10.30 17.42 10.31
N ARG A 137 -11.31 17.14 9.48
CA ARG A 137 -12.62 16.67 9.93
C ARG A 137 -12.83 15.17 9.79
N GLY A 138 -11.86 14.46 9.21
CA GLY A 138 -12.01 13.03 8.96
C GLY A 138 -13.06 12.66 7.92
N GLY A 139 -13.47 13.62 7.07
CA GLY A 139 -14.55 13.41 6.11
C GLY A 139 -14.25 12.36 5.06
N ALA A 140 -13.01 12.30 4.57
CA ALA A 140 -12.59 11.28 3.59
C ALA A 140 -12.66 9.89 4.20
N ALA A 141 -12.24 9.72 5.45
CA ALA A 141 -12.27 8.44 6.14
C ALA A 141 -13.71 7.93 6.31
N LEU A 142 -14.61 8.80 6.74
CA LEU A 142 -16.02 8.45 6.92
C LEU A 142 -16.70 8.08 5.61
N SER A 143 -16.50 8.89 4.56
CA SER A 143 -17.04 8.62 3.24
C SER A 143 -16.52 7.32 2.63
N MET A 144 -15.22 7.04 2.81
CA MET A 144 -14.58 5.81 2.34
C MET A 144 -15.26 4.58 2.94
N ARG A 145 -15.44 4.57 4.25
CA ARG A 145 -16.09 3.47 4.95
C ARG A 145 -17.53 3.27 4.51
N TYR A 146 -18.27 4.37 4.36
CA TYR A 146 -19.67 4.33 3.99
C TYR A 146 -19.87 3.80 2.56
N VAL A 147 -19.07 4.28 1.60
CA VAL A 147 -19.23 3.93 0.19
C VAL A 147 -18.69 2.55 -0.15
N THR A 148 -17.50 2.21 0.35
CA THR A 148 -16.84 0.94 0.00
C THR A 148 -17.24 -0.21 0.91
N GLY A 149 -17.68 0.06 2.14
CA GLY A 149 -17.89 -0.96 3.16
C GLY A 149 -16.60 -1.63 3.63
N LYS A 150 -15.44 -1.19 3.15
CA LYS A 150 -14.16 -1.76 3.52
C LYS A 150 -13.51 -1.00 4.67
N PRO A 151 -12.83 -1.70 5.58
CA PRO A 151 -12.20 -1.03 6.72
C PRO A 151 -10.97 -0.23 6.28
N ILE A 152 -10.73 0.88 6.97
CA ILE A 152 -9.47 1.59 6.91
C ILE A 152 -8.56 0.92 7.93
N LYS A 153 -7.43 0.36 7.48
CA LYS A 153 -6.53 -0.39 8.35
C LYS A 153 -5.40 0.46 8.91
N PHE A 154 -4.88 1.39 8.10
CA PHE A 154 -3.78 2.25 8.49
C PHE A 154 -4.02 3.69 8.01
N ALA A 155 -3.44 4.63 8.73
CA ALA A 155 -3.47 6.04 8.38
C ALA A 155 -2.03 6.59 8.36
N GLY A 156 -1.67 7.25 7.27
CA GLY A 156 -0.42 8.02 7.19
C GLY A 156 -0.63 9.38 7.86
N THR A 157 0.20 9.70 8.85
CA THR A 157 0.05 10.90 9.67
C THR A 157 1.15 11.93 9.44
N GLY A 158 1.99 11.74 8.45
CA GLY A 158 3.07 12.64 8.08
C GLY A 158 3.97 12.03 7.03
N GLU A 159 5.08 12.72 6.70
CA GLU A 159 6.03 12.28 5.68
C GLU A 159 7.13 11.35 6.21
N LYS A 160 7.34 11.32 7.53
CA LYS A 160 8.35 10.46 8.15
C LYS A 160 8.01 8.99 8.01
N LEU A 161 9.03 8.12 7.98
CA LEU A 161 8.84 6.68 7.81
C LEU A 161 8.07 6.02 8.95
N ASP A 162 8.12 6.58 10.14
CA ASP A 162 7.35 6.11 11.30
C ASP A 162 5.94 6.72 11.40
N ALA A 163 5.59 7.65 10.48
CA ALA A 163 4.30 8.34 10.48
C ALA A 163 3.21 7.48 9.83
N ILE A 164 2.99 6.30 10.38
CA ILE A 164 1.87 5.42 10.04
C ILE A 164 1.35 4.80 11.33
N GLU A 165 0.04 4.73 11.46
CA GLU A 165 -0.58 4.11 12.62
C GLU A 165 -1.79 3.27 12.23
N THR A 166 -2.16 2.33 13.07
CA THR A 166 -3.40 1.58 12.93
C THR A 166 -4.57 2.54 13.05
N PHE A 167 -5.53 2.44 12.13
CA PHE A 167 -6.66 3.35 12.12
C PHE A 167 -7.64 3.01 13.24
N HIS A 168 -8.02 4.04 14.02
CA HIS A 168 -9.01 3.94 15.09
C HIS A 168 -10.21 4.84 14.76
N PRO A 169 -11.33 4.28 14.27
CA PRO A 169 -12.49 5.07 13.83
C PRO A 169 -13.03 6.04 14.88
N ARG A 170 -13.02 5.63 16.14
CA ARG A 170 -13.49 6.46 17.24
C ARG A 170 -12.66 7.73 17.40
N ARG A 171 -11.32 7.64 17.27
CA ARG A 171 -10.43 8.80 17.38
C ARG A 171 -10.65 9.81 16.25
N VAL A 172 -10.96 9.31 15.06
CA VAL A 172 -11.27 10.17 13.92
C VAL A 172 -12.61 10.86 14.11
N ALA A 173 -13.61 10.15 14.61
CA ALA A 173 -14.91 10.73 14.91
C ALA A 173 -14.83 11.85 15.95
N GLU A 174 -13.92 11.76 16.92
CA GLU A 174 -13.70 12.80 17.92
C GLU A 174 -13.10 14.10 17.33
N ARG A 175 -12.52 14.04 16.14
CA ARG A 175 -12.00 15.23 15.44
C ARG A 175 -13.09 16.03 14.73
N ILE A 176 -14.22 15.45 14.51
CA ILE A 176 -15.33 16.09 13.81
C ILE A 176 -16.09 17.01 14.76
#